data_a73600243592114a306ea44b045025a8
#
_entry.id   a73600243592114a306ea44b045025a8
#
_cell.length_a   1.000
_cell.length_b   1.000
_cell.length_c   1.000
_cell.angle_alpha   90.00
_cell.angle_beta   90.00
_cell.angle_gamma   90.00
#
_symmetry.space_group_name_H-M   'P 1'
#
loop_
_entity.id
_entity.type
_entity.pdbx_description
1 polymer ?
#
loop_
_entity_poly.entity_id
_entity_poly.type
_entity_poly.pdbx_seq_one_letter_code
_entity_poly.pdbx_strand_id
1 'polypeptide(L)'
;MAKGQTNAIIGGGEGIPTSVCTNIVVKAGNGQATLTWTDPPASETVHGVDIVWKSTSVRYKANSAPTSATDGTLAVTEMTRNQYSSNALTITGLTNGTTYYISVYPKSESGAVNADATQIVSVKPSDYSTWTVNIDQSNSNPLSCCTYADSATGMTKGSSDWDDIFGYKPCIMKDGVVQGYLNPNDFTKYENGSSAPITDTTYDVMIEFPRRGLSITTSGNIITVKLTNDPDNSNFQYYAHKRGSTQKDYFYLGAYDATGSSSKLGSNSGKTPLTNVSITNFINYAHNRGTGYEIMGFYQWTYVQALYVLKYGNLNSQSAVGMGYVGGSSAQSTGATNSSGMCYGSTSTTSRVKLFGLEDLWGNVYQFICGLYSDSSRNLLTTTDNFGVSTSSSSWEFSVSSGVSSDSGGYMTKAQGTNNGGFVLKVANGSSTTYFSDYACLNASRFPAVGGYWRDGDAAGVFYCFVNYSASDAYSYVGSRLMFL
;
A
#
# COMPACT_ATOMS: atom_id res chain seq x y z
N MET A 1 9.58 64.35 33.83
CA MET A 1 9.96 64.45 32.40
C MET A 1 9.49 63.21 31.69
N ALA A 2 8.32 63.31 31.09
CA ALA A 2 7.76 62.23 30.27
C ALA A 2 8.31 62.41 28.87
N LYS A 3 8.98 61.35 28.35
CA LYS A 3 9.38 61.29 26.95
C LYS A 3 8.15 60.88 26.13
N GLY A 4 7.73 61.75 25.23
CA GLY A 4 6.67 61.52 24.28
C GLY A 4 7.03 60.35 23.32
N GLN A 5 6.11 59.48 23.21
CA GLN A 5 6.07 58.54 22.05
C GLN A 5 5.60 59.32 20.83
N THR A 6 6.48 59.50 19.89
CA THR A 6 6.13 59.99 18.55
C THR A 6 5.29 58.89 17.87
N ASN A 7 3.99 59.16 17.70
CA ASN A 7 3.16 58.46 16.77
C ASN A 7 3.78 58.62 15.38
N ALA A 8 4.34 57.57 14.84
CA ALA A 8 4.65 57.49 13.42
C ALA A 8 3.31 57.51 12.67
N ILE A 9 3.01 58.64 12.05
CA ILE A 9 1.96 58.76 11.05
C ILE A 9 2.39 57.86 9.89
N ILE A 10 1.78 56.70 9.76
CA ILE A 10 1.93 55.85 8.56
C ILE A 10 1.21 56.63 7.46
N GLY A 11 1.98 57.23 6.58
CA GLY A 11 1.48 57.95 5.43
C GLY A 11 0.86 56.98 4.43
N GLY A 12 -0.31 57.36 3.94
CA GLY A 12 -0.80 56.96 2.62
C GLY A 12 -1.41 55.55 2.48
N GLY A 13 -2.68 55.38 2.77
CA GLY A 13 -3.56 54.73 1.83
C GLY A 13 -3.78 53.22 1.90
N GLU A 14 -3.03 52.43 2.66
CA GLU A 14 -3.32 51.00 2.81
C GLU A 14 -3.94 50.71 4.17
N GLY A 15 -5.19 50.24 4.17
CA GLY A 15 -5.89 49.83 5.38
C GLY A 15 -5.22 48.64 6.07
N ILE A 16 -5.65 48.30 7.29
CA ILE A 16 -5.15 47.15 8.03
C ILE A 16 -5.89 45.89 7.48
N PRO A 17 -5.15 44.82 7.12
CA PRO A 17 -5.78 43.56 6.69
C PRO A 17 -6.40 42.79 7.87
N THR A 18 -7.35 41.90 7.59
CA THR A 18 -7.87 40.90 8.54
C THR A 18 -6.78 39.91 8.94
N SER A 19 -7.04 39.10 9.96
CA SER A 19 -6.27 37.88 10.21
C SER A 19 -6.36 36.91 9.04
N VAL A 20 -5.55 35.83 9.05
CA VAL A 20 -5.47 34.81 7.98
C VAL A 20 -6.72 33.94 7.96
N CYS A 21 -7.04 33.34 6.82
CA CYS A 21 -7.94 32.21 6.74
C CYS A 21 -7.30 30.97 7.40
N THR A 22 -8.12 30.12 7.99
CA THR A 22 -7.68 28.90 8.68
C THR A 22 -8.31 27.66 8.09
N ASN A 23 -7.86 26.46 8.48
CA ASN A 23 -8.39 25.17 8.01
C ASN A 23 -8.45 25.07 6.48
N ILE A 24 -7.43 25.58 5.79
CA ILE A 24 -7.36 25.51 4.34
C ILE A 24 -7.00 24.07 3.95
N VAL A 25 -7.94 23.38 3.28
CA VAL A 25 -7.75 22.00 2.80
C VAL A 25 -8.03 21.97 1.31
N VAL A 26 -7.08 21.43 0.54
CA VAL A 26 -7.24 21.22 -0.90
C VAL A 26 -7.18 19.72 -1.21
N LYS A 27 -8.03 19.26 -2.14
CA LYS A 27 -8.03 17.88 -2.65
C LYS A 27 -7.97 17.89 -4.17
N ALA A 28 -7.18 16.97 -4.72
CA ALA A 28 -7.08 16.75 -6.15
C ALA A 28 -8.29 15.98 -6.68
N GLY A 29 -8.64 16.22 -7.94
CA GLY A 29 -9.60 15.45 -8.72
C GLY A 29 -9.21 15.45 -10.21
N ASN A 30 -9.93 14.71 -11.03
CA ASN A 30 -9.65 14.66 -12.48
C ASN A 30 -9.95 16.01 -13.13
N GLY A 31 -8.91 16.68 -13.61
CA GLY A 31 -9.01 18.02 -14.21
C GLY A 31 -9.53 19.10 -13.25
N GLN A 32 -9.51 18.87 -11.94
CA GLN A 32 -10.08 19.77 -10.96
C GLN A 32 -9.38 19.71 -9.60
N ALA A 33 -9.69 20.69 -8.75
CA ALA A 33 -9.34 20.70 -7.33
C ALA A 33 -10.54 21.16 -6.52
N THR A 34 -10.74 20.59 -5.32
CA THR A 34 -11.74 21.08 -4.36
C THR A 34 -11.02 21.72 -3.17
N LEU A 35 -11.58 22.82 -2.67
CA LEU A 35 -10.96 23.64 -1.62
C LEU A 35 -11.98 24.01 -0.55
N THR A 36 -11.61 23.84 0.72
CA THR A 36 -12.36 24.38 1.87
C THR A 36 -11.47 25.25 2.72
N TRP A 37 -12.05 26.23 3.40
CA TRP A 37 -11.37 27.11 4.36
C TRP A 37 -12.35 27.71 5.34
N THR A 38 -11.83 28.28 6.42
CA THR A 38 -12.59 29.11 7.39
C THR A 38 -12.10 30.55 7.26
N ASP A 39 -13.02 31.48 6.98
CA ASP A 39 -12.70 32.90 6.90
C ASP A 39 -12.35 33.50 8.28
N PRO A 40 -11.62 34.61 8.33
CA PRO A 40 -11.38 35.35 9.55
C PRO A 40 -12.66 35.73 10.32
N PRO A 41 -12.61 36.17 11.58
CA PRO A 41 -13.75 36.74 12.27
C PRO A 41 -14.41 37.85 11.46
N ALA A 42 -15.74 38.00 11.59
CA ALA A 42 -16.48 39.05 10.87
C ALA A 42 -15.94 40.44 11.22
N SER A 43 -15.49 40.61 12.44
CA SER A 43 -14.80 41.81 12.93
C SER A 43 -13.76 41.39 13.96
N GLU A 44 -12.64 42.10 13.99
CA GLU A 44 -11.55 41.96 14.97
C GLU A 44 -10.91 43.31 15.26
N THR A 45 -10.40 43.52 16.47
CA THR A 45 -9.73 44.78 16.86
C THR A 45 -8.21 44.53 16.86
N VAL A 46 -7.49 45.28 16.03
CA VAL A 46 -6.02 45.24 15.96
C VAL A 46 -5.48 46.62 16.29
N HIS A 47 -4.66 46.74 17.34
CA HIS A 47 -4.11 47.99 17.84
C HIS A 47 -5.15 49.11 18.08
N GLY A 48 -6.39 48.70 18.54
CA GLY A 48 -7.47 49.63 18.81
C GLY A 48 -8.26 50.11 17.59
N VAL A 49 -8.02 49.48 16.43
CA VAL A 49 -8.80 49.73 15.19
C VAL A 49 -9.64 48.51 14.89
N ASP A 50 -10.94 48.70 14.68
CA ASP A 50 -11.85 47.63 14.25
C ASP A 50 -11.65 47.33 12.76
N ILE A 51 -11.36 46.07 12.46
CA ILE A 51 -11.16 45.57 11.13
C ILE A 51 -12.32 44.63 10.80
N VAL A 52 -13.04 44.96 9.77
CA VAL A 52 -14.21 44.20 9.32
C VAL A 52 -13.81 43.38 8.07
N TRP A 53 -14.06 42.05 8.09
CA TRP A 53 -13.91 41.22 6.93
C TRP A 53 -14.91 41.60 5.83
N LYS A 54 -14.44 41.67 4.60
CA LYS A 54 -15.29 42.01 3.43
C LYS A 54 -15.49 40.83 2.46
N SER A 55 -14.40 40.14 2.16
CA SER A 55 -14.41 39.06 1.15
C SER A 55 -13.16 38.20 1.27
N THR A 56 -13.20 37.00 0.69
CA THR A 56 -12.02 36.16 0.49
C THR A 56 -11.84 35.87 -1.01
N SER A 57 -10.66 36.15 -1.54
CA SER A 57 -10.30 35.93 -2.93
C SER A 57 -9.46 34.68 -3.06
N VAL A 58 -9.90 33.75 -3.93
CA VAL A 58 -9.15 32.54 -4.25
C VAL A 58 -8.58 32.65 -5.67
N ARG A 59 -7.27 32.45 -5.79
CA ARG A 59 -6.57 32.41 -7.08
C ARG A 59 -5.70 31.18 -7.19
N TYR A 60 -5.43 30.73 -8.40
CA TYR A 60 -4.56 29.60 -8.67
C TYR A 60 -3.58 29.89 -9.80
N LYS A 61 -2.41 29.24 -9.74
CA LYS A 61 -1.32 29.39 -10.73
C LYS A 61 -0.60 28.05 -10.88
N ALA A 62 -0.26 27.71 -12.13
CA ALA A 62 0.49 26.51 -12.44
C ALA A 62 2.00 26.68 -12.12
N ASN A 63 2.64 25.64 -11.58
CA ASN A 63 4.09 25.46 -11.44
C ASN A 63 4.84 26.47 -10.55
N SER A 64 4.18 27.48 -10.01
CA SER A 64 4.80 28.42 -9.06
C SER A 64 3.78 29.05 -8.13
N ALA A 65 4.19 29.37 -6.91
CA ALA A 65 3.35 30.09 -5.96
C ALA A 65 3.00 31.50 -6.45
N PRO A 66 1.79 32.01 -6.17
CA PRO A 66 1.44 33.41 -6.37
C PRO A 66 2.39 34.33 -5.59
N THR A 67 2.84 35.41 -6.22
CA THR A 67 3.77 36.39 -5.63
C THR A 67 3.06 37.64 -5.13
N SER A 68 1.76 37.78 -5.38
CA SER A 68 0.91 38.88 -4.94
C SER A 68 -0.55 38.48 -4.85
N ALA A 69 -1.37 39.34 -4.25
CA ALA A 69 -2.81 39.13 -4.12
C ALA A 69 -3.57 39.11 -5.49
N THR A 70 -2.94 39.54 -6.56
CA THR A 70 -3.52 39.59 -7.90
C THR A 70 -2.87 38.61 -8.88
N ASP A 71 -1.81 37.90 -8.45
CA ASP A 71 -1.10 36.95 -9.28
C ASP A 71 -1.88 35.63 -9.42
N GLY A 72 -1.97 35.12 -10.64
CA GLY A 72 -2.69 33.89 -11.00
C GLY A 72 -4.14 34.15 -11.48
N THR A 73 -4.80 33.05 -11.88
CA THR A 73 -6.20 33.06 -12.34
C THR A 73 -7.16 33.16 -11.17
N LEU A 74 -8.14 34.06 -11.25
CA LEU A 74 -9.17 34.20 -10.23
C LEU A 74 -10.16 33.01 -10.32
N ALA A 75 -10.32 32.27 -9.24
CA ALA A 75 -11.33 31.23 -9.11
C ALA A 75 -12.64 31.80 -8.56
N VAL A 76 -12.58 32.57 -7.47
CA VAL A 76 -13.73 33.19 -6.84
C VAL A 76 -13.31 34.41 -6.00
N THR A 77 -14.21 35.37 -5.85
CA THR A 77 -14.21 36.34 -4.77
C THR A 77 -15.50 36.14 -3.99
N GLU A 78 -15.38 35.52 -2.80
CA GLU A 78 -16.53 35.17 -1.96
C GLU A 78 -16.82 36.29 -0.97
N MET A 79 -18.05 36.70 -0.92
CA MET A 79 -18.56 37.78 -0.03
C MET A 79 -19.49 37.25 1.07
N THR A 80 -19.79 35.95 1.06
CA THR A 80 -20.54 35.27 2.12
C THR A 80 -19.54 34.57 3.02
N ARG A 81 -19.40 35.06 4.26
CA ARG A 81 -18.42 34.55 5.20
C ARG A 81 -18.67 33.06 5.50
N ASN A 82 -17.60 32.26 5.47
CA ASN A 82 -17.59 30.82 5.72
C ASN A 82 -18.45 29.99 4.72
N GLN A 83 -18.77 30.53 3.55
CA GLN A 83 -19.49 29.80 2.48
C GLN A 83 -18.85 28.45 2.17
N TYR A 84 -17.52 28.40 2.17
CA TYR A 84 -16.75 27.22 1.82
C TYR A 84 -16.11 26.51 3.03
N SER A 85 -16.59 26.75 4.24
CA SER A 85 -16.09 26.06 5.43
C SER A 85 -16.52 24.58 5.52
N SER A 86 -17.69 24.24 4.97
CA SER A 86 -18.23 22.89 4.91
C SER A 86 -18.56 22.43 3.47
N ASN A 87 -18.83 23.37 2.57
CA ASN A 87 -19.07 23.10 1.16
C ASN A 87 -17.82 23.45 0.37
N ALA A 88 -17.26 22.51 -0.40
CA ALA A 88 -16.02 22.77 -1.11
C ALA A 88 -16.26 23.66 -2.35
N LEU A 89 -15.37 24.66 -2.56
CA LEU A 89 -15.21 25.30 -3.87
C LEU A 89 -14.57 24.32 -4.83
N THR A 90 -15.13 24.16 -6.02
CA THR A 90 -14.52 23.34 -7.10
C THR A 90 -13.89 24.24 -8.15
N ILE A 91 -12.60 24.07 -8.38
CA ILE A 91 -11.82 24.70 -9.46
C ILE A 91 -11.68 23.66 -10.57
N THR A 92 -12.24 23.92 -11.76
CA THR A 92 -12.24 23.01 -12.90
C THR A 92 -11.31 23.50 -14.02
N GLY A 93 -11.09 22.66 -15.05
CA GLY A 93 -10.26 22.99 -16.21
C GLY A 93 -8.76 22.94 -15.91
N LEU A 94 -8.36 22.26 -14.84
CA LEU A 94 -6.96 22.06 -14.49
C LEU A 94 -6.37 20.90 -15.31
N THR A 95 -5.08 20.97 -15.60
CA THR A 95 -4.36 19.91 -16.32
C THR A 95 -3.86 18.87 -15.30
N ASN A 96 -4.24 17.59 -15.49
CA ASN A 96 -3.72 16.48 -14.69
C ASN A 96 -2.19 16.41 -14.79
N GLY A 97 -1.53 16.09 -13.67
CA GLY A 97 -0.08 16.00 -13.61
C GLY A 97 0.65 17.35 -13.44
N THR A 98 -0.06 18.48 -13.53
CA THR A 98 0.49 19.83 -13.30
C THR A 98 0.26 20.26 -11.87
N THR A 99 1.30 20.72 -11.17
CA THR A 99 1.14 21.27 -9.81
C THR A 99 0.57 22.69 -9.90
N TYR A 100 -0.55 22.90 -9.21
CA TYR A 100 -1.16 24.22 -9.02
C TYR A 100 -0.96 24.71 -7.60
N TYR A 101 -0.67 25.98 -7.45
CA TYR A 101 -0.62 26.68 -6.17
C TYR A 101 -1.86 27.57 -6.06
N ILE A 102 -2.57 27.44 -4.95
CA ILE A 102 -3.86 28.10 -4.71
C ILE A 102 -3.69 29.01 -3.50
N SER A 103 -3.96 30.30 -3.67
CA SER A 103 -3.96 31.30 -2.60
C SER A 103 -5.38 31.60 -2.12
N VAL A 104 -5.57 31.75 -0.81
CA VAL A 104 -6.86 32.05 -0.15
C VAL A 104 -6.66 33.32 0.67
N TYR A 105 -6.89 34.49 0.06
CA TYR A 105 -6.55 35.78 0.64
C TYR A 105 -7.79 36.56 1.09
N PRO A 106 -7.98 36.76 2.40
CA PRO A 106 -9.05 37.59 2.93
C PRO A 106 -8.75 39.06 2.72
N LYS A 107 -9.79 39.84 2.59
CA LYS A 107 -9.75 41.30 2.38
C LYS A 107 -10.66 41.99 3.39
N SER A 108 -10.17 43.08 3.98
CA SER A 108 -10.96 43.93 4.85
C SER A 108 -11.82 44.96 4.10
N GLU A 109 -12.78 45.57 4.77
CA GLU A 109 -13.62 46.66 4.21
C GLU A 109 -12.76 47.89 3.81
N SER A 110 -11.62 48.12 4.48
CA SER A 110 -10.66 49.15 4.08
C SER A 110 -9.97 48.89 2.76
N GLY A 111 -10.10 47.66 2.20
CA GLY A 111 -9.47 47.26 0.97
C GLY A 111 -8.13 46.51 1.13
N ALA A 112 -7.58 46.43 2.35
CA ALA A 112 -6.34 45.72 2.62
C ALA A 112 -6.50 44.23 2.51
N VAL A 113 -5.54 43.54 1.85
CA VAL A 113 -5.52 42.12 1.64
C VAL A 113 -4.44 41.48 2.50
N ASN A 114 -4.78 40.39 3.20
CA ASN A 114 -3.77 39.59 3.89
C ASN A 114 -3.25 38.53 2.92
N ALA A 115 -2.06 38.73 2.38
CA ALA A 115 -1.40 37.85 1.41
C ALA A 115 -0.27 37.03 2.07
N ASP A 116 -0.50 36.54 3.29
CA ASP A 116 0.46 35.72 4.00
C ASP A 116 0.74 34.39 3.26
N ALA A 117 2.01 33.97 3.22
CA ALA A 117 2.43 32.78 2.52
C ALA A 117 1.81 31.48 3.09
N THR A 118 1.40 31.47 4.36
CA THR A 118 0.71 30.34 5.00
C THR A 118 -0.67 30.06 4.40
N GLN A 119 -1.21 30.99 3.61
CA GLN A 119 -2.48 30.87 2.91
C GLN A 119 -2.35 30.32 1.48
N ILE A 120 -1.19 29.81 1.11
CA ILE A 120 -0.95 29.18 -0.18
C ILE A 120 -0.84 27.67 0.04
N VAL A 121 -1.71 26.92 -0.63
CA VAL A 121 -1.67 25.46 -0.67
C VAL A 121 -1.35 25.00 -2.08
N SER A 122 -0.82 23.78 -2.23
CA SER A 122 -0.54 23.20 -3.55
C SER A 122 -1.34 21.94 -3.78
N VAL A 123 -1.70 21.67 -5.04
CA VAL A 123 -2.44 20.49 -5.47
C VAL A 123 -1.96 20.08 -6.85
N LYS A 124 -1.94 18.77 -7.10
CA LYS A 124 -1.64 18.20 -8.41
C LYS A 124 -2.86 17.38 -8.86
N PRO A 125 -3.75 17.94 -9.69
CA PRO A 125 -4.87 17.22 -10.25
C PRO A 125 -4.43 15.93 -10.90
N SER A 126 -5.20 14.88 -10.76
CA SER A 126 -4.89 13.57 -11.33
C SER A 126 -6.18 12.82 -11.64
N ASP A 127 -6.07 11.91 -12.60
CA ASP A 127 -7.16 11.00 -12.94
C ASP A 127 -7.09 9.81 -11.97
N TYR A 128 -7.76 9.96 -10.81
CA TYR A 128 -7.84 8.88 -9.86
C TYR A 128 -8.91 7.89 -10.29
N SER A 129 -8.50 6.62 -10.33
CA SER A 129 -9.37 5.51 -10.69
C SER A 129 -9.52 4.54 -9.53
N THR A 130 -10.61 3.80 -9.56
CA THR A 130 -10.83 2.66 -8.66
C THR A 130 -11.08 1.43 -9.51
N TRP A 131 -10.33 0.38 -9.29
CA TRP A 131 -10.50 -0.92 -9.93
C TRP A 131 -11.09 -1.88 -8.92
N THR A 132 -12.17 -2.55 -9.31
CA THR A 132 -12.94 -3.42 -8.42
C THR A 132 -13.06 -4.82 -9.01
N VAL A 133 -12.86 -5.83 -8.15
CA VAL A 133 -13.26 -7.20 -8.39
C VAL A 133 -14.16 -7.69 -7.27
N ASN A 134 -15.28 -8.30 -7.64
CA ASN A 134 -16.20 -8.97 -6.73
C ASN A 134 -15.97 -10.48 -6.82
N ILE A 135 -15.79 -11.13 -5.67
CA ILE A 135 -15.59 -12.58 -5.54
C ILE A 135 -16.86 -13.17 -4.94
N ASP A 136 -17.56 -13.99 -5.68
CA ASP A 136 -18.72 -14.74 -5.19
C ASP A 136 -18.27 -16.07 -4.55
N GLN A 137 -18.21 -16.10 -3.22
CA GLN A 137 -17.84 -17.27 -2.43
C GLN A 137 -18.93 -18.38 -2.41
N SER A 138 -20.08 -18.18 -3.04
CA SER A 138 -21.06 -19.24 -3.29
C SER A 138 -20.83 -19.97 -4.59
N ASN A 139 -20.07 -19.39 -5.54
CA ASN A 139 -19.67 -20.01 -6.78
C ASN A 139 -18.39 -20.83 -6.57
N SER A 140 -18.50 -22.16 -6.69
CA SER A 140 -17.38 -23.07 -6.47
C SER A 140 -16.34 -23.08 -7.60
N ASN A 141 -16.64 -22.48 -8.76
CA ASN A 141 -15.71 -22.47 -9.89
C ASN A 141 -14.75 -21.26 -9.76
N PRO A 142 -13.44 -21.48 -9.49
CA PRO A 142 -12.47 -20.42 -9.28
C PRO A 142 -12.25 -19.52 -10.51
N LEU A 143 -12.55 -19.98 -11.73
CA LEU A 143 -12.36 -19.22 -12.96
C LEU A 143 -13.51 -18.24 -13.23
N SER A 144 -14.71 -18.51 -12.70
CA SER A 144 -15.93 -17.73 -12.99
C SER A 144 -16.54 -17.01 -11.77
N CYS A 145 -15.99 -17.21 -10.56
CA CYS A 145 -16.48 -16.57 -9.35
C CYS A 145 -16.16 -15.07 -9.24
N CYS A 146 -15.28 -14.56 -10.11
CA CYS A 146 -14.83 -13.16 -10.06
C CYS A 146 -15.44 -12.34 -11.21
N THR A 147 -16.03 -11.18 -10.85
CA THR A 147 -16.57 -10.19 -11.79
C THR A 147 -15.95 -8.83 -11.56
N TYR A 148 -15.67 -8.09 -12.64
CA TYR A 148 -15.09 -6.76 -12.59
C TYR A 148 -16.16 -5.67 -12.50
N ALA A 149 -15.82 -4.58 -11.82
CA ALA A 149 -16.64 -3.37 -11.71
C ALA A 149 -15.75 -2.10 -11.71
N ASP A 150 -16.36 -0.94 -11.71
CA ASP A 150 -15.69 0.36 -11.77
C ASP A 150 -14.71 0.41 -12.97
N SER A 151 -13.51 0.97 -12.81
CA SER A 151 -12.49 1.07 -13.88
C SER A 151 -11.92 -0.28 -14.34
N ALA A 152 -12.22 -1.37 -13.65
CA ALA A 152 -11.87 -2.72 -14.10
C ALA A 152 -12.84 -3.28 -15.15
N THR A 153 -14.03 -2.67 -15.31
CA THR A 153 -15.01 -3.13 -16.30
C THR A 153 -14.42 -3.11 -17.71
N GLY A 154 -14.50 -4.24 -18.39
CA GLY A 154 -13.97 -4.41 -19.75
C GLY A 154 -12.46 -4.71 -19.83
N MET A 155 -11.74 -4.70 -18.72
CA MET A 155 -10.33 -5.11 -18.72
C MET A 155 -10.18 -6.62 -18.94
N THR A 156 -9.12 -6.99 -19.63
CA THR A 156 -8.80 -8.41 -19.89
C THR A 156 -8.08 -9.02 -18.69
N LYS A 157 -8.59 -10.16 -18.22
CA LYS A 157 -7.94 -10.95 -17.17
C LYS A 157 -6.54 -11.38 -17.62
N GLY A 158 -5.54 -11.16 -16.76
CA GLY A 158 -4.15 -11.53 -17.01
C GLY A 158 -3.37 -10.61 -17.94
N SER A 159 -3.98 -9.55 -18.51
CA SER A 159 -3.29 -8.64 -19.43
C SER A 159 -2.17 -7.83 -18.74
N SER A 160 -1.24 -7.29 -19.56
CA SER A 160 -0.17 -6.42 -19.12
C SER A 160 -0.65 -5.04 -18.66
N ASP A 161 -1.87 -4.61 -19.05
CA ASP A 161 -2.44 -3.33 -18.65
C ASP A 161 -2.53 -3.20 -17.12
N TRP A 162 -2.70 -4.32 -16.43
CA TRP A 162 -2.70 -4.37 -14.96
C TRP A 162 -1.32 -4.02 -14.36
N ASP A 163 -0.24 -4.36 -15.05
CA ASP A 163 1.12 -4.09 -14.58
C ASP A 163 1.41 -2.59 -14.52
N ASP A 164 0.94 -1.84 -15.52
CA ASP A 164 1.02 -0.37 -15.56
C ASP A 164 0.18 0.28 -14.45
N ILE A 165 -1.02 -0.25 -14.19
CA ILE A 165 -1.89 0.22 -13.09
C ILE A 165 -1.23 -0.02 -11.74
N PHE A 166 -0.68 -1.20 -11.51
CA PHE A 166 -0.04 -1.55 -10.25
C PHE A 166 1.29 -0.81 -10.06
N GLY A 167 2.05 -0.62 -11.14
CA GLY A 167 3.24 0.20 -11.19
C GLY A 167 4.44 -0.35 -10.40
N TYR A 168 4.46 -1.66 -10.09
CA TYR A 168 5.58 -2.31 -9.42
C TYR A 168 6.82 -2.35 -10.32
N LYS A 169 8.01 -2.28 -9.72
CA LYS A 169 9.29 -2.25 -10.44
C LYS A 169 10.36 -3.07 -9.75
N PRO A 170 11.16 -3.85 -10.50
CA PRO A 170 12.32 -4.53 -9.94
C PRO A 170 13.49 -3.53 -9.77
N CYS A 171 14.18 -3.61 -8.65
CA CYS A 171 15.29 -2.71 -8.35
C CYS A 171 16.43 -3.40 -7.58
N ILE A 172 17.61 -2.80 -7.63
CA ILE A 172 18.73 -3.09 -6.72
C ILE A 172 18.66 -2.11 -5.57
N MET A 173 18.68 -2.63 -4.36
CA MET A 173 18.66 -1.83 -3.12
C MET A 173 19.93 -2.09 -2.32
N LYS A 174 20.45 -1.04 -1.67
CA LYS A 174 21.52 -1.11 -0.69
C LYS A 174 21.19 -0.20 0.48
N ASP A 175 21.24 -0.77 1.70
CA ASP A 175 21.01 -0.03 2.94
C ASP A 175 19.71 0.83 2.92
N GLY A 176 18.61 0.26 2.35
CA GLY A 176 17.32 0.93 2.24
C GLY A 176 17.20 1.96 1.10
N VAL A 177 18.21 2.09 0.25
CA VAL A 177 18.23 3.05 -0.86
C VAL A 177 18.28 2.30 -2.19
N VAL A 178 17.35 2.65 -3.11
CA VAL A 178 17.35 2.14 -4.49
C VAL A 178 18.58 2.68 -5.22
N GLN A 179 19.38 1.78 -5.79
CA GLN A 179 20.58 2.09 -6.54
C GLN A 179 20.34 2.16 -8.06
N GLY A 180 19.28 1.49 -8.52
CA GLY A 180 18.84 1.49 -9.91
C GLY A 180 17.75 0.47 -10.15
N TYR A 181 16.98 0.68 -11.20
CA TYR A 181 15.90 -0.22 -11.62
C TYR A 181 16.44 -1.26 -12.62
N LEU A 182 15.93 -2.49 -12.48
CA LEU A 182 16.29 -3.62 -13.31
C LEU A 182 15.39 -3.68 -14.54
N ASN A 183 15.91 -4.30 -15.59
CA ASN A 183 15.10 -4.65 -16.75
C ASN A 183 14.01 -5.66 -16.33
N PRO A 184 12.73 -5.35 -16.48
CA PRO A 184 11.64 -6.23 -16.04
C PRO A 184 11.63 -7.59 -16.76
N ASN A 185 12.26 -7.70 -17.93
CA ASN A 185 12.37 -8.96 -18.67
C ASN A 185 13.66 -9.74 -18.38
N ASP A 186 14.66 -9.10 -17.78
CA ASP A 186 15.95 -9.73 -17.46
C ASP A 186 16.61 -9.06 -16.24
N PHE A 187 16.41 -9.61 -15.06
CA PHE A 187 16.95 -9.08 -13.80
C PHE A 187 18.48 -9.09 -13.72
N THR A 188 19.17 -9.81 -14.63
CA THR A 188 20.64 -9.74 -14.70
C THR A 188 21.16 -8.39 -15.21
N LYS A 189 20.24 -7.52 -15.66
CA LYS A 189 20.56 -6.21 -16.26
C LYS A 189 19.74 -5.09 -15.61
N TYR A 190 20.35 -3.92 -15.58
CA TYR A 190 19.61 -2.67 -15.38
C TYR A 190 18.79 -2.30 -16.60
N GLU A 191 17.86 -1.35 -16.47
CA GLU A 191 17.05 -0.83 -17.58
C GLU A 191 17.91 -0.29 -18.76
N ASN A 192 19.10 0.24 -18.46
CA ASN A 192 20.05 0.72 -19.47
C ASN A 192 20.86 -0.39 -20.17
N GLY A 193 20.61 -1.66 -19.83
CA GLY A 193 21.28 -2.83 -20.41
C GLY A 193 22.60 -3.22 -19.77
N SER A 194 23.13 -2.44 -18.81
CA SER A 194 24.36 -2.82 -18.08
C SER A 194 24.08 -3.97 -17.09
N SER A 195 25.13 -4.74 -16.73
CA SER A 195 25.02 -5.86 -15.82
C SER A 195 24.66 -5.41 -14.41
N ALA A 196 23.71 -6.09 -13.77
CA ALA A 196 23.27 -5.82 -12.41
C ALA A 196 23.89 -6.80 -11.40
N PRO A 197 24.21 -6.36 -10.17
CA PRO A 197 24.91 -7.17 -9.18
C PRO A 197 23.96 -8.09 -8.38
N ILE A 198 23.10 -8.84 -9.05
CA ILE A 198 22.01 -9.62 -8.41
C ILE A 198 22.48 -10.78 -7.53
N THR A 199 23.76 -11.19 -7.63
CA THR A 199 24.37 -12.25 -6.80
C THR A 199 25.23 -11.71 -5.67
N ASP A 200 25.52 -10.40 -5.66
CA ASP A 200 26.34 -9.73 -4.65
C ASP A 200 25.51 -9.47 -3.39
N THR A 201 25.91 -10.04 -2.28
CA THR A 201 25.20 -9.96 -0.98
C THR A 201 25.29 -8.58 -0.30
N THR A 202 26.05 -7.65 -0.88
CA THR A 202 26.08 -6.24 -0.46
C THR A 202 24.77 -5.53 -0.81
N TYR A 203 24.11 -6.01 -1.86
CA TYR A 203 22.85 -5.50 -2.38
C TYR A 203 21.70 -6.48 -2.12
N ASP A 204 20.48 -6.01 -2.29
CA ASP A 204 19.27 -6.81 -2.34
C ASP A 204 18.54 -6.57 -3.67
N VAL A 205 18.04 -7.64 -4.26
CA VAL A 205 17.12 -7.55 -5.40
C VAL A 205 15.72 -7.46 -4.85
N MET A 206 15.06 -6.32 -5.07
CA MET A 206 13.74 -6.01 -4.49
C MET A 206 12.73 -5.66 -5.57
N ILE A 207 11.46 -5.83 -5.24
CA ILE A 207 10.35 -5.31 -6.03
C ILE A 207 9.73 -4.16 -5.26
N GLU A 208 9.76 -2.98 -5.87
CA GLU A 208 9.12 -1.77 -5.38
C GLU A 208 7.63 -1.81 -5.69
N PHE A 209 6.79 -1.55 -4.70
CA PHE A 209 5.34 -1.40 -4.85
C PHE A 209 4.93 0.02 -4.47
N PRO A 210 4.38 0.81 -5.41
CA PRO A 210 3.94 2.16 -5.11
C PRO A 210 2.66 2.17 -4.27
N ARG A 211 2.48 3.25 -3.51
CA ARG A 211 1.32 3.43 -2.65
C ARG A 211 0.02 3.44 -3.46
N ARG A 212 -0.87 2.50 -3.10
CA ARG A 212 -2.23 2.39 -3.60
C ARG A 212 -3.16 2.11 -2.42
N GLY A 213 -4.34 2.71 -2.44
CA GLY A 213 -5.37 2.40 -1.46
C GLY A 213 -6.02 1.06 -1.76
N LEU A 214 -6.18 0.23 -0.73
CA LEU A 214 -6.87 -1.07 -0.81
C LEU A 214 -8.10 -1.06 0.09
N SER A 215 -9.22 -1.60 -0.39
CA SER A 215 -10.41 -1.85 0.41
C SER A 215 -10.90 -3.27 0.16
N ILE A 216 -11.07 -4.04 1.23
CA ILE A 216 -11.60 -5.40 1.19
C ILE A 216 -12.80 -5.44 2.14
N THR A 217 -13.98 -5.73 1.60
CA THR A 217 -15.22 -5.80 2.35
C THR A 217 -16.04 -7.01 1.95
N THR A 218 -16.83 -7.55 2.87
CA THR A 218 -17.74 -8.67 2.59
C THR A 218 -19.19 -8.27 2.87
N SER A 219 -20.07 -8.56 1.93
CA SER A 219 -21.52 -8.48 2.09
C SER A 219 -22.16 -9.78 1.60
N GLY A 220 -22.81 -10.52 2.49
CA GLY A 220 -23.31 -11.86 2.19
C GLY A 220 -22.18 -12.81 1.77
N ASN A 221 -22.28 -13.36 0.56
CA ASN A 221 -21.25 -14.21 -0.03
C ASN A 221 -20.25 -13.47 -0.93
N ILE A 222 -20.38 -12.16 -1.09
CA ILE A 222 -19.52 -11.39 -1.99
C ILE A 222 -18.41 -10.71 -1.20
N ILE A 223 -17.16 -11.03 -1.54
CA ILE A 223 -16.00 -10.20 -1.16
C ILE A 223 -15.78 -9.19 -2.28
N THR A 224 -15.80 -7.91 -1.94
CA THR A 224 -15.45 -6.82 -2.85
C THR A 224 -14.03 -6.33 -2.53
N VAL A 225 -13.15 -6.44 -3.51
CA VAL A 225 -11.76 -5.94 -3.45
C VAL A 225 -11.65 -4.74 -4.36
N LYS A 226 -11.23 -3.61 -3.81
CA LYS A 226 -11.03 -2.35 -4.54
C LYS A 226 -9.61 -1.86 -4.37
N LEU A 227 -9.01 -1.43 -5.46
CA LEU A 227 -7.72 -0.74 -5.50
C LEU A 227 -7.93 0.68 -6.05
N THR A 228 -7.28 1.68 -5.46
CA THR A 228 -7.28 3.04 -6.01
C THR A 228 -5.86 3.61 -6.10
N ASN A 229 -5.61 4.42 -7.13
CA ASN A 229 -4.39 5.21 -7.25
C ASN A 229 -4.49 6.59 -6.58
N ASP A 230 -5.62 6.93 -5.96
CA ASP A 230 -5.77 8.10 -5.09
C ASP A 230 -4.96 7.87 -3.81
N PRO A 231 -3.92 8.67 -3.50
CA PRO A 231 -3.04 8.42 -2.36
C PRO A 231 -3.67 8.74 -1.01
N ASP A 232 -4.80 9.46 -0.97
CA ASP A 232 -5.38 10.03 0.26
C ASP A 232 -6.89 9.76 0.37
N ASN A 233 -7.42 8.77 -0.34
CA ASN A 233 -8.85 8.43 -0.30
C ASN A 233 -9.23 7.79 1.04
N SER A 234 -10.02 8.48 1.85
CA SER A 234 -10.40 8.05 3.22
C SER A 234 -11.26 6.78 3.27
N ASN A 235 -11.81 6.33 2.12
CA ASN A 235 -12.56 5.08 2.03
C ASN A 235 -11.67 3.85 1.83
N PHE A 236 -10.35 4.04 1.75
CA PHE A 236 -9.37 3.00 1.52
C PHE A 236 -8.36 2.90 2.66
N GLN A 237 -7.74 1.74 2.78
CA GLN A 237 -6.64 1.47 3.70
C GLN A 237 -5.32 1.43 2.95
N TYR A 238 -4.26 1.91 3.61
CA TYR A 238 -2.89 1.93 3.07
C TYR A 238 -1.96 1.11 3.96
N TYR A 239 -2.48 0.07 4.61
CA TYR A 239 -1.77 -0.72 5.62
C TYR A 239 -0.48 -1.34 5.11
N ALA A 240 -0.43 -1.78 3.85
CA ALA A 240 0.80 -2.29 3.25
C ALA A 240 1.93 -1.25 3.14
N HIS A 241 1.59 0.05 3.17
CA HIS A 241 2.51 1.18 3.06
C HIS A 241 2.65 1.94 4.38
N LYS A 242 2.26 1.33 5.51
CA LYS A 242 2.23 1.98 6.81
C LYS A 242 3.08 1.20 7.81
N ARG A 243 3.86 1.94 8.62
CA ARG A 243 4.55 1.41 9.80
C ARG A 243 4.23 2.30 11.00
N GLY A 244 3.39 1.81 11.91
CA GLY A 244 2.84 2.60 12.99
C GLY A 244 2.05 3.80 12.47
N SER A 245 2.44 5.01 12.87
CA SER A 245 1.85 6.26 12.38
C SER A 245 2.44 6.75 11.05
N THR A 246 3.56 6.17 10.59
CA THR A 246 4.28 6.64 9.40
C THR A 246 3.77 5.95 8.15
N GLN A 247 3.34 6.74 7.17
CA GLN A 247 2.95 6.27 5.85
C GLN A 247 4.08 6.50 4.85
N LYS A 248 4.34 5.51 4.00
CA LYS A 248 5.39 5.51 2.99
C LYS A 248 4.80 5.53 1.58
N ASP A 249 5.54 6.07 0.63
CA ASP A 249 5.13 6.07 -0.78
C ASP A 249 5.37 4.72 -1.46
N TYR A 250 6.27 3.91 -0.90
CA TYR A 250 6.63 2.59 -1.41
C TYR A 250 6.84 1.62 -0.25
N PHE A 251 6.56 0.34 -0.50
CA PHE A 251 7.17 -0.77 0.21
C PHE A 251 7.91 -1.67 -0.79
N TYR A 252 8.84 -2.47 -0.29
CA TYR A 252 9.69 -3.33 -1.12
C TYR A 252 9.63 -4.76 -0.61
N LEU A 253 9.46 -5.74 -1.51
CA LEU A 253 9.60 -7.16 -1.19
C LEU A 253 10.81 -7.73 -1.92
N GLY A 254 11.54 -8.63 -1.27
CA GLY A 254 12.62 -9.38 -1.90
C GLY A 254 12.12 -10.12 -3.13
N ALA A 255 12.82 -9.98 -4.26
CA ALA A 255 12.47 -10.69 -5.49
C ALA A 255 12.55 -12.22 -5.31
N TYR A 256 13.34 -12.68 -4.35
CA TYR A 256 13.58 -14.09 -4.05
C TYR A 256 13.19 -14.45 -2.63
N ASP A 257 13.04 -15.76 -2.35
CA ASP A 257 13.05 -16.28 -0.99
C ASP A 257 14.26 -15.72 -0.24
N ALA A 258 14.10 -15.46 1.07
CA ALA A 258 15.16 -14.86 1.87
C ALA A 258 16.43 -15.74 1.82
N THR A 259 17.50 -15.09 1.48
CA THR A 259 18.86 -15.66 1.48
C THR A 259 19.68 -15.05 2.61
N GLY A 260 20.94 -15.39 2.74
CA GLY A 260 21.83 -14.78 3.70
C GLY A 260 22.44 -15.78 4.68
N SER A 261 22.77 -15.29 5.88
CA SER A 261 23.39 -16.09 6.93
C SER A 261 22.52 -16.15 8.18
N SER A 262 22.93 -16.94 9.17
CA SER A 262 22.30 -17.02 10.48
C SER A 262 22.36 -15.73 11.32
N SER A 263 22.68 -14.61 10.73
CA SER A 263 22.72 -13.31 11.41
C SER A 263 22.19 -12.14 10.58
N LYS A 264 22.02 -12.31 9.26
CA LYS A 264 21.60 -11.21 8.37
C LYS A 264 20.90 -11.76 7.14
N LEU A 265 19.66 -11.31 6.88
CA LEU A 265 18.92 -11.67 5.67
C LEU A 265 19.38 -10.87 4.45
N GLY A 266 19.05 -11.41 3.27
CA GLY A 266 19.20 -10.77 1.97
C GLY A 266 18.21 -11.32 0.96
N SER A 267 18.17 -10.72 -0.22
CA SER A 267 17.43 -11.18 -1.39
C SER A 267 18.34 -11.20 -2.60
N ASN A 268 18.97 -12.35 -2.87
CA ASN A 268 20.01 -12.50 -3.89
C ASN A 268 19.74 -13.71 -4.78
N SER A 269 20.11 -13.58 -6.06
CA SER A 269 20.07 -14.67 -7.04
C SER A 269 21.18 -15.70 -6.83
N GLY A 270 20.93 -16.95 -7.21
CA GLY A 270 21.91 -18.04 -7.19
C GLY A 270 22.27 -18.51 -5.78
N LYS A 271 21.46 -18.25 -4.79
CA LYS A 271 21.68 -18.67 -3.39
C LYS A 271 20.62 -19.69 -2.96
N THR A 272 20.99 -20.56 -2.04
CA THR A 272 20.02 -21.42 -1.37
C THR A 272 19.16 -20.58 -0.42
N PRO A 273 17.82 -20.72 -0.42
CA PRO A 273 16.97 -20.09 0.57
C PRO A 273 17.42 -20.44 1.99
N LEU A 274 17.44 -19.44 2.88
CA LEU A 274 17.69 -19.67 4.29
C LEU A 274 16.48 -20.36 4.90
N THR A 275 16.70 -21.52 5.51
CA THR A 275 15.68 -22.34 6.16
C THR A 275 16.15 -22.84 7.52
N ASN A 276 15.32 -23.59 8.21
CA ASN A 276 15.64 -24.13 9.54
C ASN A 276 15.94 -23.02 10.58
N VAL A 277 15.19 -21.92 10.48
CA VAL A 277 15.27 -20.73 11.31
C VAL A 277 13.87 -20.42 11.82
N SER A 278 13.73 -20.07 13.10
CA SER A 278 12.46 -19.69 13.68
C SER A 278 12.01 -18.30 13.19
N ILE A 279 10.68 -18.04 13.23
CA ILE A 279 10.15 -16.72 12.87
C ILE A 279 10.81 -15.59 13.69
N THR A 280 11.05 -15.82 15.00
CA THR A 280 11.75 -14.86 15.87
C THR A 280 13.13 -14.50 15.31
N ASN A 281 13.88 -15.53 14.91
CA ASN A 281 15.22 -15.30 14.36
C ASN A 281 15.20 -14.71 12.96
N PHE A 282 14.23 -15.06 12.11
CA PHE A 282 14.05 -14.41 10.81
C PHE A 282 13.81 -12.91 10.97
N ILE A 283 12.95 -12.49 11.90
CA ILE A 283 12.72 -11.07 12.22
C ILE A 283 14.03 -10.41 12.68
N ASN A 284 14.76 -11.02 13.61
CA ASN A 284 16.02 -10.48 14.08
C ASN A 284 17.08 -10.35 12.96
N TYR A 285 17.15 -11.33 12.05
CA TYR A 285 18.10 -11.30 10.94
C TYR A 285 17.73 -10.26 9.88
N ALA A 286 16.42 -9.99 9.70
CA ALA A 286 15.95 -8.87 8.90
C ALA A 286 16.33 -7.52 9.52
N HIS A 287 16.11 -7.34 10.83
CA HIS A 287 16.52 -6.13 11.56
C HIS A 287 18.04 -5.90 11.52
N ASN A 288 18.84 -6.96 11.54
CA ASN A 288 20.29 -6.86 11.39
C ASN A 288 20.74 -6.42 9.97
N ARG A 289 19.83 -6.44 8.97
CA ARG A 289 20.08 -5.84 7.65
C ARG A 289 20.11 -4.32 7.74
N GLY A 290 19.32 -3.71 8.61
CA GLY A 290 19.27 -2.27 8.85
C GLY A 290 17.87 -1.79 9.25
N THR A 291 17.78 -0.53 9.63
CA THR A 291 16.49 0.10 9.97
C THR A 291 15.56 0.08 8.77
N GLY A 292 14.29 -0.29 8.99
CA GLY A 292 13.27 -0.42 7.95
C GLY A 292 13.19 -1.82 7.31
N TYR A 293 14.20 -2.68 7.52
CA TYR A 293 14.13 -4.06 7.06
C TYR A 293 13.32 -4.94 8.00
N GLU A 294 12.56 -5.87 7.42
CA GLU A 294 11.69 -6.82 8.10
C GLU A 294 11.53 -8.08 7.23
N ILE A 295 10.90 -9.11 7.72
CA ILE A 295 10.34 -10.16 6.87
C ILE A 295 8.99 -9.71 6.31
N MET A 296 8.53 -10.29 5.20
CA MET A 296 7.25 -9.94 4.57
C MET A 296 6.12 -9.86 5.59
N GLY A 297 5.40 -8.75 5.60
CA GLY A 297 4.30 -8.51 6.53
C GLY A 297 2.96 -9.01 6.00
N PHE A 298 2.02 -9.26 6.92
CA PHE A 298 0.67 -9.71 6.61
C PHE A 298 -0.07 -8.77 5.64
N TYR A 299 0.04 -7.46 5.82
CA TYR A 299 -0.62 -6.50 4.95
C TYR A 299 0.03 -6.41 3.56
N GLN A 300 1.35 -6.60 3.46
CA GLN A 300 2.03 -6.71 2.17
C GLN A 300 1.64 -7.99 1.43
N TRP A 301 1.52 -9.11 2.14
CA TRP A 301 1.00 -10.37 1.60
C TRP A 301 -0.45 -10.20 1.11
N THR A 302 -1.35 -9.64 1.95
CA THR A 302 -2.75 -9.34 1.58
C THR A 302 -2.83 -8.41 0.37
N TYR A 303 -1.94 -7.42 0.28
CA TYR A 303 -1.86 -6.51 -0.88
C TYR A 303 -1.52 -7.27 -2.16
N VAL A 304 -0.51 -8.14 -2.13
CA VAL A 304 -0.12 -8.97 -3.30
C VAL A 304 -1.26 -9.90 -3.71
N GLN A 305 -1.97 -10.52 -2.75
CA GLN A 305 -3.17 -11.33 -3.03
C GLN A 305 -4.28 -10.50 -3.70
N ALA A 306 -4.51 -9.27 -3.25
CA ALA A 306 -5.49 -8.37 -3.85
C ALA A 306 -5.11 -7.99 -5.30
N LEU A 307 -3.84 -7.66 -5.56
CA LEU A 307 -3.35 -7.42 -6.92
C LEU A 307 -3.51 -8.66 -7.81
N TYR A 308 -3.24 -9.86 -7.27
CA TYR A 308 -3.43 -11.11 -7.99
C TYR A 308 -4.89 -11.29 -8.41
N VAL A 309 -5.85 -11.13 -7.49
CA VAL A 309 -7.28 -11.29 -7.80
C VAL A 309 -7.74 -10.25 -8.83
N LEU A 310 -7.30 -9.00 -8.70
CA LEU A 310 -7.59 -7.95 -9.66
C LEU A 310 -7.07 -8.30 -11.06
N LYS A 311 -5.81 -8.73 -11.17
CA LYS A 311 -5.22 -9.06 -12.47
C LYS A 311 -5.85 -10.28 -13.12
N TYR A 312 -6.00 -11.37 -12.37
CA TYR A 312 -6.36 -12.65 -12.97
C TYR A 312 -7.85 -12.97 -12.89
N GLY A 313 -8.59 -12.42 -11.93
CA GLY A 313 -10.01 -12.73 -11.72
C GLY A 313 -10.27 -14.25 -11.63
N ASN A 314 -9.34 -14.97 -11.03
CA ASN A 314 -9.30 -16.42 -10.90
C ASN A 314 -8.73 -16.78 -9.53
N LEU A 315 -9.39 -17.60 -8.73
CA LEU A 315 -8.93 -17.94 -7.38
C LEU A 315 -7.95 -19.13 -7.35
N ASN A 316 -7.74 -19.83 -8.47
CA ASN A 316 -6.73 -20.90 -8.59
C ASN A 316 -5.45 -20.31 -9.22
N SER A 317 -4.48 -19.96 -8.40
CA SER A 317 -3.22 -19.36 -8.84
C SER A 317 -2.34 -20.31 -9.66
N GLN A 318 -2.40 -21.60 -9.37
CA GLN A 318 -1.66 -22.61 -10.11
C GLN A 318 -2.18 -22.75 -11.55
N SER A 319 -3.51 -22.63 -11.76
CA SER A 319 -4.08 -22.63 -13.10
C SER A 319 -3.90 -21.32 -13.85
N ALA A 320 -3.88 -20.20 -13.13
CA ALA A 320 -3.79 -18.86 -13.74
C ALA A 320 -2.38 -18.44 -14.11
N VAL A 321 -1.38 -18.85 -13.32
CA VAL A 321 0.02 -18.47 -13.50
C VAL A 321 0.91 -19.69 -13.74
N GLY A 322 0.84 -20.69 -12.83
CA GLY A 322 1.64 -21.92 -12.94
C GLY A 322 1.72 -22.65 -11.61
N MET A 323 2.06 -23.94 -11.68
CA MET A 323 2.10 -24.84 -10.52
C MET A 323 3.06 -24.37 -9.44
N GLY A 324 4.21 -23.80 -9.80
CA GLY A 324 5.30 -23.56 -8.88
C GLY A 324 6.12 -24.81 -8.61
N TYR A 325 7.21 -24.68 -7.86
CA TYR A 325 8.05 -25.81 -7.49
C TYR A 325 7.44 -26.56 -6.28
N VAL A 326 6.50 -27.46 -6.56
CA VAL A 326 5.66 -28.16 -5.57
C VAL A 326 5.75 -29.68 -5.65
N GLY A 327 6.51 -30.25 -6.62
CA GLY A 327 6.72 -31.69 -6.82
C GLY A 327 8.18 -32.11 -6.65
N GLY A 328 8.94 -31.40 -5.81
CA GLY A 328 10.36 -31.63 -5.58
C GLY A 328 10.71 -32.45 -4.33
N SER A 329 11.98 -32.46 -3.97
CA SER A 329 12.49 -33.18 -2.80
C SER A 329 13.29 -32.31 -1.84
N SER A 330 13.68 -31.10 -2.26
CA SER A 330 14.46 -30.13 -1.47
C SER A 330 14.28 -28.74 -2.04
N ALA A 331 14.59 -27.73 -1.23
CA ALA A 331 14.64 -26.33 -1.68
C ALA A 331 15.60 -26.14 -2.85
N GLN A 332 15.21 -25.33 -3.82
CA GLN A 332 16.01 -24.96 -4.99
C GLN A 332 16.62 -23.57 -4.79
N SER A 333 17.76 -23.35 -5.42
CA SER A 333 18.43 -22.05 -5.41
C SER A 333 17.59 -20.99 -6.14
N THR A 334 17.67 -19.75 -5.66
CA THR A 334 17.00 -18.57 -6.20
C THR A 334 17.54 -18.16 -7.57
N GLY A 335 16.75 -17.40 -8.33
CA GLY A 335 17.18 -16.78 -9.58
C GLY A 335 16.90 -17.58 -10.84
N ALA A 336 16.14 -18.67 -10.75
CA ALA A 336 15.79 -19.50 -11.92
C ALA A 336 14.89 -18.77 -12.92
N THR A 337 14.20 -17.70 -12.49
CA THR A 337 13.26 -16.92 -13.32
C THR A 337 13.78 -15.52 -13.70
N ASN A 338 15.08 -15.27 -13.57
CA ASN A 338 15.67 -13.94 -13.83
C ASN A 338 15.34 -13.38 -15.22
N SER A 339 15.27 -14.21 -16.25
CA SER A 339 14.99 -13.82 -17.64
C SER A 339 13.56 -14.18 -18.09
N SER A 340 12.61 -14.29 -17.15
CA SER A 340 11.25 -14.75 -17.43
C SER A 340 10.17 -13.65 -17.32
N GLY A 341 10.56 -12.38 -17.35
CA GLY A 341 9.63 -11.25 -17.15
C GLY A 341 9.17 -11.10 -15.71
N MET A 342 8.08 -10.38 -15.51
CA MET A 342 7.53 -10.08 -14.19
C MET A 342 6.51 -11.12 -13.70
N CYS A 343 5.89 -11.86 -14.61
CA CYS A 343 4.99 -12.98 -14.32
C CYS A 343 5.38 -14.18 -15.19
N TYR A 344 5.57 -15.33 -14.57
CA TYR A 344 5.98 -16.56 -15.23
C TYR A 344 5.50 -17.77 -14.47
N GLY A 345 5.15 -18.85 -15.19
CA GLY A 345 4.87 -20.15 -14.63
C GLY A 345 4.55 -21.17 -15.70
N SER A 346 4.46 -22.43 -15.31
CA SER A 346 4.11 -23.54 -16.18
C SER A 346 3.24 -24.57 -15.44
N THR A 347 2.72 -25.53 -16.16
CA THR A 347 1.94 -26.66 -15.61
C THR A 347 2.80 -27.74 -14.94
N SER A 348 4.12 -27.62 -14.99
CA SER A 348 5.04 -28.57 -14.36
C SER A 348 5.19 -28.29 -12.86
N THR A 349 5.05 -29.30 -12.03
CA THR A 349 5.24 -29.24 -10.58
C THR A 349 6.70 -29.04 -10.15
N THR A 350 7.65 -29.13 -11.08
CA THR A 350 9.09 -28.90 -10.85
C THR A 350 9.61 -27.62 -11.49
N SER A 351 8.71 -26.81 -12.11
CA SER A 351 9.05 -25.48 -12.61
C SER A 351 8.87 -24.43 -11.51
N ARG A 352 9.63 -23.35 -11.64
CA ARG A 352 9.49 -22.20 -10.75
C ARG A 352 8.32 -21.31 -11.20
N VAL A 353 7.85 -20.49 -10.30
CA VAL A 353 6.82 -19.49 -10.57
C VAL A 353 7.33 -18.11 -10.24
N LYS A 354 6.82 -17.09 -10.94
CA LYS A 354 7.08 -15.68 -10.64
C LYS A 354 5.79 -14.89 -10.77
N LEU A 355 5.46 -14.11 -9.78
CA LEU A 355 4.30 -13.22 -9.78
C LEU A 355 4.74 -11.82 -9.37
N PHE A 356 4.48 -10.80 -10.22
CA PHE A 356 4.87 -9.39 -9.99
C PHE A 356 6.36 -9.22 -9.68
N GLY A 357 7.23 -10.03 -10.30
CA GLY A 357 8.66 -10.04 -10.04
C GLY A 357 9.12 -10.85 -8.82
N LEU A 358 8.17 -11.38 -8.03
CA LEU A 358 8.45 -12.22 -6.86
C LEU A 358 8.56 -13.69 -7.30
N GLU A 359 9.79 -14.23 -7.30
CA GLU A 359 10.06 -15.65 -7.59
C GLU A 359 9.59 -16.51 -6.42
N ASP A 360 8.97 -17.63 -6.72
CA ASP A 360 8.46 -18.62 -5.75
C ASP A 360 7.60 -18.03 -4.64
N LEU A 361 6.65 -17.18 -5.02
CA LEU A 361 5.66 -16.69 -4.07
C LEU A 361 4.81 -17.84 -3.49
N TRP A 362 4.76 -18.96 -4.21
CA TRP A 362 4.31 -20.26 -3.73
C TRP A 362 5.19 -21.39 -4.27
N GLY A 363 5.23 -22.51 -3.54
CA GLY A 363 6.17 -23.59 -3.77
C GLY A 363 7.57 -23.27 -3.22
N ASN A 364 8.54 -24.12 -3.52
CA ASN A 364 9.92 -24.08 -3.02
C ASN A 364 10.00 -24.18 -1.49
N VAL A 365 9.82 -23.11 -0.75
CA VAL A 365 9.79 -23.12 0.72
C VAL A 365 8.57 -22.34 1.25
N TYR A 366 8.00 -22.77 2.36
CA TYR A 366 7.07 -21.91 3.10
C TYR A 366 7.74 -20.60 3.47
N GLN A 367 6.99 -19.52 3.51
CA GLN A 367 7.48 -18.22 3.91
C GLN A 367 6.81 -17.78 5.22
N PHE A 368 7.57 -17.72 6.32
CA PHE A 368 7.08 -17.01 7.51
C PHE A 368 6.80 -15.57 7.16
N ILE A 369 5.66 -15.08 7.64
CA ILE A 369 5.29 -13.66 7.57
C ILE A 369 5.06 -13.12 8.97
N CYS A 370 5.34 -11.83 9.18
CA CYS A 370 5.07 -11.13 10.43
C CYS A 370 3.74 -10.35 10.38
N GLY A 371 3.35 -9.72 11.48
CA GLY A 371 2.15 -8.87 11.54
C GLY A 371 0.82 -9.61 11.59
N LEU A 372 0.82 -10.94 11.79
CA LEU A 372 -0.37 -11.76 12.06
C LEU A 372 -0.08 -12.80 13.15
N TYR A 373 -1.01 -12.95 14.07
CA TYR A 373 -1.04 -13.99 15.08
C TYR A 373 -2.49 -14.44 15.32
N SER A 374 -2.72 -15.71 15.56
CA SER A 374 -4.00 -16.24 16.00
C SER A 374 -3.96 -16.41 17.53
N ASP A 375 -4.86 -15.76 18.26
CA ASP A 375 -4.94 -15.90 19.72
C ASP A 375 -5.52 -17.25 20.17
N SER A 376 -5.67 -17.46 21.49
CA SER A 376 -6.24 -18.69 22.05
C SER A 376 -7.70 -18.95 21.66
N SER A 377 -8.41 -17.93 21.21
CA SER A 377 -9.78 -18.00 20.70
C SER A 377 -9.84 -17.99 19.16
N ARG A 378 -8.69 -18.02 18.49
CA ARG A 378 -8.53 -17.91 17.03
C ARG A 378 -8.95 -16.57 16.46
N ASN A 379 -9.01 -15.51 17.27
CA ASN A 379 -9.10 -14.17 16.71
C ASN A 379 -7.80 -13.85 15.99
N LEU A 380 -7.91 -13.15 14.88
CA LEU A 380 -6.76 -12.68 14.12
C LEU A 380 -6.29 -11.37 14.76
N LEU A 381 -5.11 -11.38 15.32
CA LEU A 381 -4.41 -10.20 15.81
C LEU A 381 -3.47 -9.72 14.71
N THR A 382 -3.69 -8.50 14.21
CA THR A 382 -2.92 -7.95 13.08
C THR A 382 -2.39 -6.55 13.40
N THR A 383 -1.28 -6.16 12.74
CA THR A 383 -0.63 -4.88 13.02
C THR A 383 0.15 -4.35 11.83
N THR A 384 0.24 -3.01 11.74
CA THR A 384 1.10 -2.28 10.79
C THR A 384 2.42 -1.83 11.44
N ASP A 385 2.62 -2.00 12.73
CA ASP A 385 3.76 -1.44 13.48
C ASP A 385 4.62 -2.48 14.20
N ASN A 386 4.02 -3.29 15.04
CA ASN A 386 4.75 -4.27 15.84
C ASN A 386 4.84 -5.61 15.10
N PHE A 387 5.95 -5.83 14.44
CA PHE A 387 6.23 -7.06 13.71
C PHE A 387 6.91 -8.14 14.57
N GLY A 388 6.86 -8.02 15.89
CA GLY A 388 7.39 -9.03 16.80
C GLY A 388 6.52 -10.29 16.91
N VAL A 389 6.93 -11.20 17.77
CA VAL A 389 6.23 -12.47 18.06
C VAL A 389 5.48 -12.40 19.41
N SER A 390 4.91 -11.26 19.76
CA SER A 390 4.13 -11.10 20.97
C SER A 390 2.87 -11.96 20.92
N THR A 391 2.53 -12.60 22.05
CA THR A 391 1.27 -13.32 22.24
C THR A 391 0.24 -12.50 23.03
N SER A 392 0.61 -11.30 23.50
CA SER A 392 -0.27 -10.38 24.21
C SER A 392 -1.13 -9.60 23.23
N SER A 393 -2.44 -9.61 23.40
CA SER A 393 -3.38 -8.88 22.56
C SER A 393 -3.13 -7.36 22.54
N SER A 394 -2.59 -6.80 23.62
CA SER A 394 -2.26 -5.37 23.71
C SER A 394 -1.08 -4.93 22.82
N SER A 395 -0.34 -5.87 22.25
CA SER A 395 0.77 -5.61 21.32
C SER A 395 0.30 -5.49 19.87
N TRP A 396 -0.98 -5.66 19.59
CA TRP A 396 -1.53 -5.71 18.24
C TRP A 396 -2.51 -4.55 18.00
N GLU A 397 -2.47 -4.00 16.81
CA GLU A 397 -3.29 -2.83 16.43
C GLU A 397 -4.77 -3.21 16.23
N PHE A 398 -5.01 -4.40 15.68
CA PHE A 398 -6.36 -4.89 15.37
C PHE A 398 -6.58 -6.29 15.95
N SER A 399 -7.83 -6.55 16.34
CA SER A 399 -8.35 -7.87 16.69
C SER A 399 -9.62 -8.15 15.91
N VAL A 400 -9.60 -9.20 15.10
CA VAL A 400 -10.70 -9.60 14.22
C VAL A 400 -11.19 -10.98 14.63
N SER A 401 -12.48 -11.09 14.98
CA SER A 401 -13.09 -12.40 15.18
C SER A 401 -13.07 -13.19 13.88
N SER A 402 -12.37 -14.34 13.87
CA SER A 402 -12.31 -15.19 12.67
C SER A 402 -13.63 -15.91 12.40
N GLY A 403 -14.48 -16.10 13.43
CA GLY A 403 -15.67 -16.95 13.36
C GLY A 403 -15.33 -18.45 13.31
N VAL A 404 -14.07 -18.85 13.54
CA VAL A 404 -13.61 -20.23 13.57
C VAL A 404 -13.62 -20.71 15.02
N SER A 405 -14.50 -21.66 15.36
CA SER A 405 -14.73 -22.11 16.73
C SER A 405 -13.79 -23.22 17.22
N SER A 406 -13.15 -23.94 16.30
CA SER A 406 -12.16 -25.00 16.58
C SER A 406 -11.02 -24.93 15.60
N ASP A 407 -9.87 -25.57 15.90
CA ASP A 407 -8.77 -25.68 14.95
C ASP A 407 -9.28 -26.26 13.64
N SER A 408 -8.99 -25.60 12.54
CA SER A 408 -9.56 -25.87 11.22
C SER A 408 -8.49 -25.81 10.16
N GLY A 409 -8.56 -26.75 9.19
CA GLY A 409 -7.67 -26.78 8.02
C GLY A 409 -8.29 -27.58 6.87
N GLY A 410 -7.89 -27.26 5.67
CA GLY A 410 -8.38 -27.85 4.43
C GLY A 410 -8.33 -26.85 3.28
N TYR A 411 -8.83 -27.24 2.12
CA TYR A 411 -8.99 -26.34 0.98
C TYR A 411 -10.05 -25.27 1.29
N MET A 412 -9.64 -24.02 1.17
CA MET A 412 -10.44 -22.88 1.59
C MET A 412 -11.63 -22.64 0.68
N THR A 413 -12.85 -22.55 1.26
CA THR A 413 -14.08 -22.16 0.57
C THR A 413 -14.50 -20.74 0.87
N LYS A 414 -14.22 -20.25 2.08
CA LYS A 414 -14.49 -18.85 2.46
C LYS A 414 -13.28 -18.24 3.16
N ALA A 415 -12.94 -17.02 2.77
CA ALA A 415 -11.96 -16.17 3.42
C ALA A 415 -12.64 -15.14 4.35
N GLN A 416 -11.86 -14.47 5.20
CA GLN A 416 -12.34 -13.39 6.05
C GLN A 416 -12.92 -12.22 5.23
N GLY A 417 -12.24 -11.82 4.16
CA GLY A 417 -12.71 -10.81 3.23
C GLY A 417 -12.93 -9.44 3.88
N THR A 418 -12.00 -9.01 4.74
CA THR A 418 -12.04 -7.70 5.42
C THR A 418 -10.68 -7.01 5.36
N ASN A 419 -10.64 -5.69 5.53
CA ASN A 419 -9.38 -4.93 5.54
C ASN A 419 -8.37 -5.49 6.55
N ASN A 420 -8.83 -5.93 7.73
CA ASN A 420 -7.95 -6.38 8.81
C ASN A 420 -7.74 -7.90 8.83
N GLY A 421 -8.60 -8.66 8.16
CA GLY A 421 -8.51 -10.14 8.11
C GLY A 421 -8.00 -10.68 6.77
N GLY A 422 -7.89 -9.83 5.75
CA GLY A 422 -7.42 -10.23 4.41
C GLY A 422 -8.15 -11.44 3.87
N PHE A 423 -7.40 -12.37 3.31
CA PHE A 423 -7.88 -13.64 2.78
C PHE A 423 -7.57 -14.83 3.70
N VAL A 424 -7.42 -14.60 5.02
CA VAL A 424 -7.22 -15.69 5.99
C VAL A 424 -8.46 -16.59 6.02
N LEU A 425 -8.26 -17.87 6.28
CA LEU A 425 -9.29 -18.90 6.35
C LEU A 425 -10.48 -18.50 7.24
N LYS A 426 -11.68 -18.71 6.72
CA LYS A 426 -12.94 -18.69 7.47
C LYS A 426 -13.66 -20.04 7.44
N VAL A 427 -13.71 -20.70 6.29
CA VAL A 427 -14.31 -22.03 6.11
C VAL A 427 -13.44 -22.88 5.18
N ALA A 428 -13.17 -24.12 5.57
CA ALA A 428 -12.37 -25.09 4.83
C ALA A 428 -13.18 -26.37 4.59
N ASN A 429 -13.73 -26.54 3.41
CA ASN A 429 -14.40 -27.78 2.98
C ASN A 429 -14.45 -27.88 1.43
N GLY A 430 -13.48 -27.26 0.75
CA GLY A 430 -13.31 -27.29 -0.70
C GLY A 430 -12.40 -28.39 -1.19
N SER A 431 -11.83 -28.18 -2.38
CA SER A 431 -10.83 -29.03 -3.02
C SER A 431 -9.82 -28.17 -3.80
N SER A 432 -8.75 -28.77 -4.29
CA SER A 432 -7.73 -28.10 -5.12
C SER A 432 -8.27 -27.53 -6.45
N THR A 433 -9.53 -27.80 -6.79
CA THR A 433 -10.16 -27.32 -8.03
C THR A 433 -11.39 -26.45 -7.78
N THR A 434 -11.71 -26.15 -6.50
CA THR A 434 -12.91 -25.39 -6.14
C THR A 434 -12.60 -24.22 -5.23
N TYR A 435 -13.38 -23.14 -5.36
CA TYR A 435 -13.27 -21.90 -4.55
C TYR A 435 -11.87 -21.29 -4.64
N PHE A 436 -11.17 -21.13 -3.49
CA PHE A 436 -9.80 -20.58 -3.47
C PHE A 436 -8.73 -21.58 -3.90
N SER A 437 -9.10 -22.87 -4.01
CA SER A 437 -8.24 -23.97 -4.49
C SER A 437 -6.97 -24.24 -3.69
N ASP A 438 -6.60 -23.40 -2.73
CA ASP A 438 -5.40 -23.52 -1.90
C ASP A 438 -5.76 -24.06 -0.52
N TYR A 439 -4.81 -24.79 0.10
CA TYR A 439 -4.95 -25.26 1.46
C TYR A 439 -4.66 -24.12 2.45
N ALA A 440 -5.46 -24.05 3.52
CA ALA A 440 -5.23 -23.13 4.60
C ALA A 440 -5.60 -23.78 5.94
N CYS A 441 -4.98 -23.34 7.02
CA CYS A 441 -5.41 -23.69 8.36
C CYS A 441 -5.36 -22.48 9.30
N LEU A 442 -6.19 -22.54 10.35
CA LEU A 442 -6.22 -21.55 11.41
C LEU A 442 -6.36 -22.26 12.76
N ASN A 443 -5.26 -22.34 13.49
CA ASN A 443 -5.18 -22.97 14.80
C ASN A 443 -4.94 -21.90 15.88
N ALA A 444 -5.36 -22.22 17.11
CA ALA A 444 -5.23 -21.32 18.24
C ALA A 444 -3.77 -21.12 18.65
N SER A 445 -3.41 -19.89 19.01
CA SER A 445 -2.10 -19.51 19.53
C SER A 445 -0.95 -19.84 18.58
N ARG A 446 -1.10 -19.44 17.29
CA ARG A 446 -0.15 -19.76 16.21
C ARG A 446 0.21 -18.58 15.32
N PHE A 447 1.40 -18.66 14.73
CA PHE A 447 1.92 -17.75 13.69
C PHE A 447 1.80 -18.38 12.29
N PRO A 448 1.70 -17.57 11.24
CA PRO A 448 1.51 -18.04 9.87
C PRO A 448 2.80 -18.33 9.11
N ALA A 449 2.74 -19.32 8.22
CA ALA A 449 3.58 -19.43 7.04
C ALA A 449 2.70 -19.53 5.78
N VAL A 450 3.16 -19.00 4.66
CA VAL A 450 2.36 -18.85 3.44
C VAL A 450 3.03 -19.49 2.23
N GLY A 451 2.25 -19.66 1.13
CA GLY A 451 2.73 -20.04 -0.20
C GLY A 451 2.83 -21.55 -0.48
N GLY A 452 3.03 -22.37 0.53
CA GLY A 452 3.31 -23.81 0.32
C GLY A 452 4.80 -24.08 0.04
N TYR A 453 5.20 -25.36 -0.04
CA TYR A 453 6.58 -25.76 -0.27
C TYR A 453 6.71 -26.86 -1.33
N TRP A 454 7.92 -27.38 -1.54
CA TRP A 454 8.23 -28.31 -2.65
C TRP A 454 7.47 -29.67 -2.66
N ARG A 455 6.63 -29.97 -1.64
CA ARG A 455 5.83 -31.21 -1.56
C ARG A 455 4.33 -31.00 -1.47
N ASP A 456 3.85 -29.76 -1.50
CA ASP A 456 2.43 -29.49 -1.29
C ASP A 456 1.56 -29.73 -2.53
N GLY A 457 2.18 -29.95 -3.71
CA GLY A 457 1.45 -30.28 -4.92
C GLY A 457 0.41 -29.20 -5.26
N ASP A 458 -0.83 -29.65 -5.45
CA ASP A 458 -1.98 -28.82 -5.79
C ASP A 458 -2.58 -28.05 -4.60
N ALA A 459 -2.04 -28.23 -3.39
CA ALA A 459 -2.46 -27.48 -2.21
C ALA A 459 -1.80 -26.09 -2.13
N ALA A 460 -0.63 -25.90 -2.75
CA ALA A 460 0.12 -24.65 -2.75
C ALA A 460 -0.55 -23.57 -3.61
N GLY A 461 -0.34 -22.29 -3.27
CA GLY A 461 -0.81 -21.18 -4.07
C GLY A 461 -0.80 -19.85 -3.32
N VAL A 462 -1.30 -18.81 -3.99
CA VAL A 462 -1.29 -17.43 -3.48
C VAL A 462 -2.16 -17.24 -2.22
N PHE A 463 -3.15 -18.11 -1.98
CA PHE A 463 -3.99 -18.07 -0.80
C PHE A 463 -3.60 -19.09 0.27
N TYR A 464 -2.55 -19.89 0.03
CA TYR A 464 -2.04 -20.82 1.03
C TYR A 464 -1.60 -20.07 2.28
N CYS A 465 -2.26 -20.38 3.42
CA CYS A 465 -1.97 -19.72 4.69
C CYS A 465 -2.05 -20.73 5.83
N PHE A 466 -0.91 -21.11 6.38
CA PHE A 466 -0.77 -22.14 7.39
C PHE A 466 -0.49 -21.52 8.76
N VAL A 467 -1.56 -21.16 9.49
CA VAL A 467 -1.48 -20.56 10.84
C VAL A 467 -1.37 -21.69 11.86
N ASN A 468 -0.19 -22.32 11.95
CA ASN A 468 0.04 -23.48 12.83
C ASN A 468 1.43 -23.53 13.46
N TYR A 469 2.24 -22.50 13.34
CA TYR A 469 3.60 -22.48 13.88
C TYR A 469 3.69 -21.78 15.24
N SER A 470 4.54 -22.30 16.13
CA SER A 470 5.00 -21.56 17.29
C SER A 470 6.13 -20.60 16.93
N ALA A 471 6.42 -19.63 17.81
CA ALA A 471 7.50 -18.67 17.57
C ALA A 471 8.91 -19.31 17.51
N SER A 472 9.07 -20.53 18.02
CA SER A 472 10.33 -21.29 18.07
C SER A 472 10.47 -22.35 16.99
N ASP A 473 9.43 -22.63 16.22
CA ASP A 473 9.47 -23.67 15.19
C ASP A 473 10.45 -23.32 14.09
N ALA A 474 11.26 -24.31 13.70
CA ALA A 474 12.29 -24.18 12.67
C ALA A 474 12.37 -25.49 11.87
N TYR A 475 12.16 -25.41 10.57
CA TYR A 475 12.14 -26.59 9.70
C TYR A 475 12.90 -26.31 8.40
N SER A 476 13.47 -27.37 7.81
CA SER A 476 14.27 -27.27 6.57
C SER A 476 13.46 -26.84 5.34
N TYR A 477 12.14 -26.85 5.44
CA TYR A 477 11.20 -26.46 4.38
C TYR A 477 10.50 -25.11 4.67
N VAL A 478 10.89 -24.40 5.73
CA VAL A 478 10.35 -23.09 6.09
C VAL A 478 11.45 -22.04 6.00
N GLY A 479 11.23 -21.07 5.17
CA GLY A 479 12.03 -19.87 4.95
C GLY A 479 11.25 -18.60 5.27
N SER A 480 11.57 -17.52 4.61
CA SER A 480 10.88 -16.24 4.69
C SER A 480 11.18 -15.40 3.43
N ARG A 481 10.74 -14.16 3.38
CA ARG A 481 11.05 -13.18 2.34
C ARG A 481 11.40 -11.84 2.95
N LEU A 482 12.49 -11.23 2.48
CA LEU A 482 12.92 -9.91 2.96
C LEU A 482 11.92 -8.84 2.52
N MET A 483 11.69 -7.86 3.40
CA MET A 483 10.89 -6.67 3.14
C MET A 483 11.65 -5.42 3.59
N PHE A 484 11.36 -4.27 2.97
CA PHE A 484 11.79 -2.95 3.42
C PHE A 484 10.59 -1.97 3.36
N LEU A 485 10.39 -1.21 4.45
CA LEU A 485 9.30 -0.23 4.58
C LEU A 485 9.71 1.00 5.42
#